data_275fea7a052d1a3bf69abce70d02dadb
#
_entry.id   275fea7a052d1a3bf69abce70d02dadb
#
_cell.length_a   1.000
_cell.length_b   1.000
_cell.length_c   1.000
_cell.angle_alpha   90.00
_cell.angle_beta   90.00
_cell.angle_gamma   90.00
#
_symmetry.space_group_name_H-M   'P 1'
#
loop_
_entity.id
_entity.type
_entity.pdbx_description
1 polymer ?
#
loop_
_entity_poly.entity_id
_entity_poly.type
_entity_poly.pdbx_seq_one_letter_code
_entity_poly.pdbx_strand_id
1 'polypeptide(L)'
;MKKQGLIAVDLDGTLIDTVAVNAESYRRALESFGFTLDYDYYAAYCNGRHYRAFLQPLMGGNPSAEDVERVHDLKKQYYAANMDIARKNEALFVILEALRPTHYLAVITTGSRQNATEMLDHFHCTDWFDLILTQGDVVNNKPDPEGYL
;
A
#
# COMPACT_ATOMS: atom_id res chain seq x y z
N MET A 1 -4.54 14.94 28.81
CA MET A 1 -5.91 14.37 28.79
C MET A 1 -5.80 12.87 28.52
N LYS A 2 -6.57 12.07 29.22
CA LYS A 2 -6.57 10.61 28.96
C LYS A 2 -7.26 10.34 27.63
N LYS A 3 -6.61 9.60 26.74
CA LYS A 3 -7.19 9.20 25.46
C LYS A 3 -8.41 8.29 25.67
N GLN A 4 -9.47 8.50 24.90
CA GLN A 4 -10.79 7.88 25.09
C GLN A 4 -10.95 6.56 24.33
N GLY A 5 -10.14 6.35 23.29
CA GLY A 5 -10.24 5.16 22.46
C GLY A 5 -9.12 5.07 21.42
N LEU A 6 -9.22 4.07 20.57
CA LEU A 6 -8.32 3.80 19.46
C LEU A 6 -9.09 3.90 18.13
N ILE A 7 -8.49 4.56 17.17
CA ILE A 7 -8.97 4.60 15.79
C ILE A 7 -7.93 3.91 14.93
N ALA A 8 -8.32 2.80 14.32
CA ALA A 8 -7.48 2.06 13.37
C ALA A 8 -7.94 2.36 11.94
N VAL A 9 -7.00 2.74 11.09
CA VAL A 9 -7.27 3.03 9.67
C VAL A 9 -6.41 2.15 8.78
N ASP A 10 -6.95 1.78 7.62
CA ASP A 10 -6.20 1.16 6.54
C ASP A 10 -5.40 2.25 5.79
N LEU A 11 -4.31 1.85 5.14
CA LEU A 11 -3.45 2.77 4.41
C LEU A 11 -3.90 2.90 2.95
N ASP A 12 -3.71 1.84 2.18
CA ASP A 12 -3.88 1.85 0.73
C ASP A 12 -5.36 1.91 0.32
N GLY A 13 -5.74 2.97 -0.39
CA GLY A 13 -7.12 3.19 -0.82
C GLY A 13 -8.05 3.72 0.26
N THR A 14 -7.56 3.97 1.48
CA THR A 14 -8.32 4.54 2.59
C THR A 14 -7.71 5.86 3.05
N LEU A 15 -6.54 5.82 3.66
CA LEU A 15 -5.81 7.01 4.11
C LEU A 15 -5.15 7.72 2.91
N ILE A 16 -4.57 6.94 2.01
CA ILE A 16 -3.86 7.42 0.83
C ILE A 16 -4.29 6.59 -0.39
N ASP A 17 -4.65 7.26 -1.48
CA ASP A 17 -4.89 6.61 -2.75
C ASP A 17 -3.55 6.28 -3.41
N THR A 18 -3.21 5.01 -3.42
CA THR A 18 -1.97 4.46 -3.97
C THR A 18 -2.17 3.64 -5.23
N VAL A 19 -3.40 3.56 -5.76
CA VAL A 19 -3.71 2.75 -6.97
C VAL A 19 -2.87 3.21 -8.14
N ALA A 20 -2.81 4.52 -8.40
CA ALA A 20 -2.03 5.09 -9.50
C ALA A 20 -0.52 4.87 -9.32
N VAL A 21 0.01 4.98 -8.10
CA VAL A 21 1.42 4.70 -7.81
C VAL A 21 1.77 3.25 -8.11
N ASN A 22 0.94 2.32 -7.63
CA ASN A 22 1.14 0.90 -7.87
C ASN A 22 1.02 0.55 -9.36
N ALA A 23 -0.01 1.07 -10.04
CA ALA A 23 -0.22 0.83 -11.47
C ALA A 23 0.97 1.31 -12.30
N GLU A 24 1.43 2.53 -12.10
CA GLU A 24 2.57 3.10 -12.82
C GLU A 24 3.88 2.35 -12.52
N SER A 25 4.07 1.96 -11.27
CA SER A 25 5.26 1.22 -10.86
C SER A 25 5.31 -0.18 -11.48
N TYR A 26 4.20 -0.90 -11.52
CA TYR A 26 4.11 -2.18 -12.25
C TYR A 26 4.20 -2.01 -13.75
N ARG A 27 3.58 -0.96 -14.31
CA ARG A 27 3.66 -0.66 -15.73
C ARG A 27 5.12 -0.51 -16.18
N ARG A 28 5.90 0.29 -15.47
CA ARG A 28 7.34 0.50 -15.77
C ARG A 28 8.15 -0.78 -15.57
N ALA A 29 7.88 -1.51 -14.50
CA ALA A 29 8.59 -2.77 -14.25
C ALA A 29 8.32 -3.79 -15.35
N LEU A 30 7.07 -3.99 -15.75
CA LEU A 30 6.68 -4.89 -16.84
C LEU A 30 7.24 -4.44 -18.20
N GLU A 31 7.24 -3.15 -18.49
CA GLU A 31 7.80 -2.61 -19.72
C GLU A 31 9.28 -2.95 -19.88
N SER A 32 10.05 -2.98 -18.80
CA SER A 32 11.46 -3.39 -18.80
C SER A 32 11.66 -4.86 -19.21
N PHE A 33 10.61 -5.68 -19.15
CA PHE A 33 10.58 -7.07 -19.57
C PHE A 33 9.81 -7.29 -20.88
N GLY A 34 9.41 -6.21 -21.57
CA GLY A 34 8.70 -6.27 -22.83
C GLY A 34 7.19 -6.51 -22.73
N PHE A 35 6.61 -6.34 -21.56
CA PHE A 35 5.17 -6.48 -21.32
C PHE A 35 4.51 -5.12 -21.09
N THR A 36 3.19 -5.06 -21.28
CA THR A 36 2.40 -3.84 -21.11
C THR A 36 1.38 -4.00 -19.99
N LEU A 37 1.04 -2.90 -19.35
CA LEU A 37 -0.02 -2.84 -18.35
C LEU A 37 -0.81 -1.54 -18.53
N ASP A 38 -2.11 -1.67 -18.68
CA ASP A 38 -3.04 -0.57 -18.69
C ASP A 38 -3.53 -0.21 -17.29
N TYR A 39 -3.74 1.08 -17.01
CA TYR A 39 -4.16 1.56 -15.70
C TYR A 39 -5.53 1.02 -15.31
N ASP A 40 -6.52 1.08 -16.22
CA ASP A 40 -7.88 0.65 -15.91
C ASP A 40 -7.92 -0.86 -15.65
N TYR A 41 -7.13 -1.62 -16.40
CA TYR A 41 -6.97 -3.06 -16.16
C TYR A 41 -6.37 -3.32 -14.78
N TYR A 42 -5.31 -2.58 -14.40
CA TYR A 42 -4.71 -2.72 -13.07
C TYR A 42 -5.73 -2.41 -11.97
N ALA A 43 -6.41 -1.29 -12.07
CA ALA A 43 -7.41 -0.85 -11.08
C ALA A 43 -8.55 -1.86 -10.91
N ALA A 44 -9.02 -2.45 -12.02
CA ALA A 44 -10.15 -3.38 -12.01
C ALA A 44 -9.77 -4.81 -11.59
N TYR A 45 -8.59 -5.30 -12.00
CA TYR A 45 -8.27 -6.73 -11.91
C TYR A 45 -7.02 -7.08 -11.09
N CYS A 46 -6.15 -6.11 -10.81
CA CYS A 46 -4.88 -6.36 -10.11
C CYS A 46 -4.86 -5.76 -8.72
N ASN A 47 -5.43 -4.56 -8.56
CA ASN A 47 -5.39 -3.82 -7.30
C ASN A 47 -5.99 -4.63 -6.14
N GLY A 48 -5.28 -4.66 -5.00
CA GLY A 48 -5.69 -5.42 -3.82
C GLY A 48 -5.39 -6.92 -3.89
N ARG A 49 -4.85 -7.42 -5.01
CA ARG A 49 -4.46 -8.84 -5.17
C ARG A 49 -2.96 -9.01 -4.95
N HIS A 50 -2.57 -10.21 -4.54
CA HIS A 50 -1.16 -10.57 -4.43
C HIS A 50 -0.50 -10.54 -5.82
N TYR A 51 0.69 -9.97 -5.93
CA TYR A 51 1.38 -9.75 -7.22
C TYR A 51 1.59 -11.02 -8.05
N ARG A 52 1.84 -12.15 -7.41
CA ARG A 52 1.99 -13.44 -8.12
C ARG A 52 0.73 -13.85 -8.87
N ALA A 53 -0.45 -13.47 -8.35
CA ALA A 53 -1.70 -13.83 -8.98
C ALA A 53 -1.98 -13.07 -10.28
N PHE A 54 -1.52 -11.81 -10.40
CA PHE A 54 -1.78 -11.02 -11.60
C PHE A 54 -0.55 -10.85 -12.52
N LEU A 55 0.68 -10.99 -12.02
CA LEU A 55 1.85 -10.88 -12.88
C LEU A 55 1.99 -12.06 -13.84
N GLN A 56 1.65 -13.28 -13.40
CA GLN A 56 1.74 -14.44 -14.28
C GLN A 56 0.97 -14.29 -15.60
N PRO A 57 -0.34 -13.96 -15.60
CA PRO A 57 -1.06 -13.76 -16.86
C PRO A 57 -0.55 -12.55 -17.65
N LEU A 58 -0.11 -11.48 -17.00
CA LEU A 58 0.45 -10.30 -17.68
C LEU A 58 1.78 -10.57 -18.37
N MET A 59 2.54 -11.55 -17.88
CA MET A 59 3.83 -11.95 -18.41
C MET A 59 3.74 -13.16 -19.37
N GLY A 60 2.63 -13.31 -20.07
CA GLY A 60 2.44 -14.35 -21.08
C GLY A 60 1.95 -15.71 -20.54
N GLY A 61 1.52 -15.78 -19.29
CA GLY A 61 0.86 -16.94 -18.69
C GLY A 61 1.78 -18.00 -18.08
N ASN A 62 3.06 -18.03 -18.42
CA ASN A 62 4.02 -19.01 -17.89
C ASN A 62 5.42 -18.43 -17.66
N PRO A 63 5.57 -17.30 -16.95
CA PRO A 63 6.88 -16.78 -16.60
C PRO A 63 7.58 -17.68 -15.57
N SER A 64 8.91 -17.60 -15.49
CA SER A 64 9.64 -18.23 -14.37
C SER A 64 9.28 -17.50 -13.05
N ALA A 65 9.37 -18.24 -11.93
CA ALA A 65 9.18 -17.62 -10.61
C ALA A 65 10.21 -16.50 -10.38
N GLU A 66 11.44 -16.69 -10.87
CA GLU A 66 12.51 -15.68 -10.78
C GLU A 66 12.13 -14.38 -11.51
N ASP A 67 11.59 -14.48 -12.72
CA ASP A 67 11.18 -13.28 -13.48
C ASP A 67 10.03 -12.54 -12.82
N VAL A 68 9.08 -13.25 -12.23
CA VAL A 68 7.99 -12.63 -11.43
C VAL A 68 8.56 -11.86 -10.24
N GLU A 69 9.50 -12.42 -9.51
CA GLU A 69 10.17 -11.75 -8.38
C GLU A 69 10.98 -10.53 -8.86
N ARG A 70 11.69 -10.64 -9.97
CA ARG A 70 12.45 -9.51 -10.55
C ARG A 70 11.56 -8.34 -10.93
N VAL A 71 10.41 -8.61 -11.56
CA VAL A 71 9.42 -7.57 -11.85
C VAL A 71 8.92 -6.92 -10.56
N HIS A 72 8.60 -7.71 -9.56
CA HIS A 72 8.12 -7.19 -8.27
C HIS A 72 9.19 -6.37 -7.53
N ASP A 73 10.44 -6.79 -7.55
CA ASP A 73 11.55 -6.04 -6.95
C ASP A 73 11.81 -4.71 -7.67
N LEU A 74 11.76 -4.73 -9.00
CA LEU A 74 11.89 -3.51 -9.80
C LEU A 74 10.71 -2.56 -9.56
N LYS A 75 9.49 -3.08 -9.41
CA LYS A 75 8.30 -2.30 -9.01
C LYS A 75 8.53 -1.54 -7.70
N LYS A 76 9.17 -2.15 -6.71
CA LYS A 76 9.44 -1.47 -5.43
C LYS A 76 10.31 -0.24 -5.60
N GLN A 77 11.31 -0.32 -6.50
CA GLN A 77 12.16 0.83 -6.82
C GLN A 77 11.37 1.94 -7.50
N TYR A 78 10.52 1.60 -8.47
CA TYR A 78 9.64 2.58 -9.12
C TYR A 78 8.59 3.14 -8.18
N TYR A 79 8.10 2.36 -7.22
CA TYR A 79 7.16 2.83 -6.21
C TYR A 79 7.74 3.98 -5.40
N ALA A 80 8.96 3.82 -4.89
CA ALA A 80 9.65 4.89 -4.17
C ALA A 80 9.86 6.15 -5.01
N ALA A 81 10.12 5.99 -6.31
CA ALA A 81 10.34 7.11 -7.24
C ALA A 81 9.03 7.81 -7.68
N ASN A 82 7.88 7.14 -7.55
CA ASN A 82 6.59 7.63 -8.05
C ASN A 82 5.62 8.06 -6.93
N MET A 83 6.07 8.22 -5.70
CA MET A 83 5.21 8.58 -4.56
C MET A 83 4.45 9.89 -4.75
N ASP A 84 4.97 10.82 -5.55
CA ASP A 84 4.31 12.09 -5.88
C ASP A 84 2.96 11.91 -6.59
N ILE A 85 2.70 10.74 -7.17
CA ILE A 85 1.42 10.40 -7.81
C ILE A 85 0.35 10.11 -6.75
N ALA A 86 0.73 9.67 -5.55
CA ALA A 86 -0.20 9.35 -4.47
C ALA A 86 -0.96 10.59 -4.00
N ARG A 87 -2.19 10.38 -3.54
CA ARG A 87 -3.04 11.43 -3.01
C ARG A 87 -3.60 11.03 -1.66
N LYS A 88 -3.46 11.93 -0.69
CA LYS A 88 -4.07 11.70 0.62
C LYS A 88 -5.58 11.97 0.59
N ASN A 89 -6.31 11.25 1.42
CA ASN A 89 -7.73 11.49 1.66
C ASN A 89 -7.87 12.69 2.62
N GLU A 90 -7.99 13.88 2.04
CA GLU A 90 -8.03 15.15 2.81
C GLU A 90 -9.12 15.15 3.87
N ALA A 91 -10.32 14.65 3.55
CA ALA A 91 -11.42 14.60 4.50
C ALA A 91 -11.11 13.71 5.71
N LEU A 92 -10.50 12.55 5.47
CA LEU A 92 -10.08 11.64 6.54
C LEU A 92 -8.97 12.27 7.39
N PHE A 93 -8.00 12.94 6.78
CA PHE A 93 -6.95 13.64 7.51
C PHE A 93 -7.51 14.74 8.44
N VAL A 94 -8.48 15.52 7.99
CA VAL A 94 -9.15 16.52 8.84
C VAL A 94 -9.83 15.87 10.06
N ILE A 95 -10.49 14.74 9.86
CA ILE A 95 -11.13 13.99 10.95
C ILE A 95 -10.08 13.46 11.93
N LEU A 96 -9.03 12.84 11.43
CA LEU A 96 -7.97 12.28 12.28
C LEU A 96 -7.24 13.37 13.06
N GLU A 97 -6.96 14.52 12.46
CA GLU A 97 -6.35 15.66 13.12
C GLU A 97 -7.20 16.14 14.31
N ALA A 98 -8.50 16.24 14.11
CA ALA A 98 -9.43 16.62 15.18
C ALA A 98 -9.51 15.60 16.32
N LEU A 99 -9.29 14.31 16.04
CA LEU A 99 -9.41 13.22 17.00
C LEU A 99 -8.08 12.87 17.72
N ARG A 100 -6.93 13.23 17.17
CA ARG A 100 -5.59 12.95 17.75
C ARG A 100 -5.48 13.34 19.24
N PRO A 101 -6.01 14.48 19.70
CA PRO A 101 -5.86 14.84 21.11
C PRO A 101 -6.58 13.89 22.07
N THR A 102 -7.63 13.22 21.60
CA THR A 102 -8.53 12.39 22.43
C THR A 102 -8.46 10.91 22.14
N HIS A 103 -7.85 10.49 21.03
CA HIS A 103 -7.79 9.08 20.61
C HIS A 103 -6.36 8.68 20.24
N TYR A 104 -6.04 7.41 20.46
CA TYR A 104 -4.89 6.78 19.81
C TYR A 104 -5.22 6.57 18.34
N LEU A 105 -4.23 6.77 17.47
CA LEU A 105 -4.35 6.50 16.04
C LEU A 105 -3.43 5.35 15.65
N ALA A 106 -3.94 4.40 14.89
CA ALA A 106 -3.17 3.29 14.34
C ALA A 106 -3.39 3.14 12.85
N VAL A 107 -2.34 2.78 12.12
CA VAL A 107 -2.43 2.29 10.74
C VAL A 107 -2.32 0.77 10.78
N ILE A 108 -3.23 0.07 10.09
CA ILE A 108 -3.20 -1.38 9.91
C ILE A 108 -3.24 -1.69 8.41
N THR A 109 -2.13 -2.15 7.85
CA THR A 109 -1.97 -2.39 6.41
C THR A 109 -1.41 -3.78 6.12
N THR A 110 -1.81 -4.35 4.98
CA THR A 110 -1.19 -5.57 4.41
C THR A 110 0.07 -5.25 3.58
N GLY A 111 0.43 -3.98 3.45
CA GLY A 111 1.67 -3.57 2.81
C GLY A 111 2.91 -3.88 3.63
N SER A 112 4.09 -3.78 2.99
CA SER A 112 5.36 -3.91 3.69
C SER A 112 5.60 -2.71 4.62
N ARG A 113 6.38 -2.93 5.69
CA ARG A 113 6.78 -1.85 6.60
C ARG A 113 7.51 -0.73 5.87
N GLN A 114 8.40 -1.10 4.96
CA GLN A 114 9.15 -0.12 4.16
C GLN A 114 8.20 0.78 3.37
N ASN A 115 7.30 0.20 2.57
CA ASN A 115 6.37 0.99 1.75
C ASN A 115 5.43 1.85 2.60
N ALA A 116 4.91 1.31 3.71
CA ALA A 116 4.04 2.05 4.62
C ALA A 116 4.77 3.25 5.24
N THR A 117 5.98 3.04 5.74
CA THR A 117 6.77 4.09 6.37
C THR A 117 7.16 5.17 5.35
N GLU A 118 7.66 4.78 4.17
CA GLU A 118 8.03 5.71 3.11
C GLU A 118 6.84 6.56 2.66
N MET A 119 5.65 5.97 2.54
CA MET A 119 4.43 6.69 2.15
C MET A 119 3.97 7.67 3.21
N LEU A 120 3.97 7.26 4.48
CA LEU A 120 3.60 8.13 5.60
C LEU A 120 4.62 9.28 5.78
N ASP A 121 5.91 9.01 5.59
CA ASP A 121 6.97 10.03 5.62
C ASP A 121 6.84 11.03 4.47
N HIS A 122 6.49 10.54 3.28
CA HIS A 122 6.25 11.40 2.12
C HIS A 122 5.16 12.45 2.37
N PHE A 123 4.10 12.09 3.10
CA PHE A 123 3.03 13.00 3.51
C PHE A 123 3.25 13.67 4.87
N HIS A 124 4.42 13.49 5.49
CA HIS A 124 4.78 14.07 6.79
C HIS A 124 3.78 13.76 7.91
N CYS A 125 3.26 12.53 7.92
CA CYS A 125 2.23 12.12 8.88
C CYS A 125 2.58 10.88 9.70
N THR A 126 3.79 10.38 9.64
CA THR A 126 4.23 9.20 10.41
C THR A 126 4.04 9.40 11.91
N ASP A 127 4.34 10.58 12.43
CA ASP A 127 4.19 10.96 13.83
C ASP A 127 2.74 11.18 14.29
N TRP A 128 1.77 11.11 13.38
CA TRP A 128 0.36 11.15 13.73
C TRP A 128 -0.12 9.86 14.38
N PHE A 129 0.56 8.76 14.07
CA PHE A 129 0.12 7.42 14.46
C PHE A 129 0.93 6.90 15.65
N ASP A 130 0.21 6.49 16.69
CA ASP A 130 0.79 5.86 17.87
C ASP A 130 1.25 4.42 17.56
N LEU A 131 0.67 3.77 16.52
CA LEU A 131 0.98 2.42 16.12
C LEU A 131 0.86 2.27 14.60
N ILE A 132 1.80 1.55 14.00
CA ILE A 132 1.77 1.14 12.60
C ILE A 132 1.97 -0.38 12.56
N LEU A 133 0.93 -1.12 12.17
CA LEU A 133 0.96 -2.56 11.95
C LEU A 133 0.99 -2.86 10.45
N THR A 134 1.95 -3.66 10.05
CA THR A 134 2.17 -4.05 8.66
C THR A 134 2.10 -5.57 8.50
N GLN A 135 2.22 -6.07 7.28
CA GLN A 135 2.17 -7.51 7.02
C GLN A 135 3.17 -8.34 7.85
N GLY A 136 4.30 -7.75 8.25
CA GLY A 136 5.33 -8.43 9.04
C GLY A 136 5.07 -8.48 10.54
N ASP A 137 4.04 -7.79 11.02
CA ASP A 137 3.72 -7.69 12.44
C ASP A 137 2.64 -8.69 12.88
N VAL A 138 2.03 -9.39 11.93
CA VAL A 138 0.98 -10.39 12.16
C VAL A 138 1.33 -11.69 11.44
N VAL A 139 0.83 -12.81 11.94
CA VAL A 139 0.95 -14.11 11.28
C VAL A 139 -0.11 -14.22 10.17
N ASN A 140 -1.33 -13.81 10.48
CA ASN A 140 -2.46 -13.83 9.55
C ASN A 140 -2.85 -12.40 9.16
N ASN A 141 -2.69 -12.09 7.87
CA ASN A 141 -3.07 -10.78 7.33
C ASN A 141 -4.59 -10.68 7.11
N LYS A 142 -5.06 -9.43 6.94
CA LYS A 142 -6.47 -9.18 6.58
C LYS A 142 -6.91 -10.07 5.39
N PRO A 143 -8.09 -10.67 5.44
CA PRO A 143 -9.25 -10.37 6.29
C PRO A 143 -9.25 -11.02 7.69
N ASP A 144 -8.19 -11.71 8.09
CA ASP A 144 -8.09 -12.22 9.45
C ASP A 144 -8.10 -11.06 10.47
N PRO A 145 -8.81 -11.17 11.61
CA PRO A 145 -8.92 -10.07 12.56
C PRO A 145 -7.67 -9.87 13.44
N GLU A 146 -6.63 -10.68 13.31
CA GLU A 146 -5.44 -10.66 14.17
C GLU A 146 -4.88 -9.26 14.40
N GLY A 147 -4.75 -8.46 13.34
CA GLY A 147 -4.20 -7.10 13.43
C GLY A 147 -5.06 -6.11 14.23
N TYR A 148 -6.31 -6.47 14.55
CA TYR A 148 -7.23 -5.64 15.33
C TYR A 148 -7.40 -6.15 16.78
N LEU A 149 -6.81 -7.28 17.12
CA LEU A 149 -6.88 -7.90 18.44
C LEU A 149 -5.64 -7.58 19.29
#